data_924549e49d76ddde8a5966e0c0a87695
#
_entry.id   924549e49d76ddde8a5966e0c0a87695
#
_cell.length_a   1.000
_cell.length_b   1.000
_cell.length_c   1.000
_cell.angle_alpha   90.00
_cell.angle_beta   90.00
_cell.angle_gamma   90.00
#
_symmetry.space_group_name_H-M   'P 1'
#
loop_
_entity.id
_entity.type
_entity.pdbx_description
1 polymer ?
#
loop_
_entity_poly.entity_id
_entity_poly.type
_entity_poly.pdbx_seq_one_letter_code
_entity_poly.pdbx_strand_id
1 'polypeptide(L)'
;MMKKKLVGAVIATMMFANGHQQAAHASTTNTNQNVVYRIYINDEVIGLINNKEEYETFVNNHMTELVQKYPDQVIYAPTNVRLEEEVTLLPVDNIDNQAVLTQIAEKADFKTSSNIVTIGEKQFAVKDAEAVQKTLMELMQYYTGVENLNRIMDTENPIQPLTETGSQFIGAKVVEGVKVETGLVDPDEIITAEQLRRMMLYGQTEPTQTVVFNEDSSLWYIARDYGLTEEQLILLNPQVEGLKWGELLGMELDVTPLNPIIHVQTEKEQVDVSSIPYETEYIDDETMLKGQTKVQQAGQNGQFLTRTKIEYTNGEQSNSTVIEETQLSEPVKEVVIRGTKVVSGVGTGNWVWPTVSRKINNGYLGYAGHYAIDIAATTGANVYAADNGVVVTASYSGAYGNEILINHKNGYYSRYAHLDSINVSVGDVVEAGQVIGGAGNTGNSTGTHLHFEIRTNTSGQPSYAPNPLDFY
;
A
#
# COMPACT_ATOMS: atom_id res chain seq x y z
N MET A 1 45.91 -5.00 23.55
CA MET A 1 46.25 -6.08 24.52
C MET A 1 45.00 -6.99 24.59
N MET A 2 44.98 -8.01 23.75
CA MET A 2 43.87 -8.99 23.68
C MET A 2 44.09 -10.02 24.80
N LYS A 3 43.15 -10.08 25.76
CA LYS A 3 43.08 -11.19 26.71
C LYS A 3 42.39 -12.38 26.00
N LYS A 4 43.17 -13.36 25.63
CA LYS A 4 42.66 -14.70 25.27
C LYS A 4 41.98 -15.29 26.52
N LYS A 5 40.67 -15.41 26.51
CA LYS A 5 39.96 -16.30 27.45
C LYS A 5 40.14 -17.72 27.00
N LEU A 6 40.86 -18.49 27.82
CA LEU A 6 40.91 -19.95 27.72
C LEU A 6 39.50 -20.47 28.09
N VAL A 7 38.75 -20.97 27.12
CA VAL A 7 37.51 -21.73 27.36
C VAL A 7 37.97 -23.15 27.72
N GLY A 8 37.94 -23.47 29.02
CA GLY A 8 38.18 -24.81 29.47
C GLY A 8 36.98 -25.70 29.12
N ALA A 9 37.22 -26.74 28.33
CA ALA A 9 36.25 -27.79 28.10
C ALA A 9 35.90 -28.46 29.43
N VAL A 10 34.68 -28.28 29.89
CA VAL A 10 34.12 -28.99 31.04
C VAL A 10 33.60 -30.35 30.52
N ILE A 11 34.40 -31.38 30.68
CA ILE A 11 33.92 -32.75 30.50
C ILE A 11 33.06 -33.07 31.72
N ALA A 12 31.76 -33.16 31.53
CA ALA A 12 30.84 -33.60 32.57
C ALA A 12 31.00 -35.13 32.74
N THR A 13 31.82 -35.52 33.71
CA THR A 13 31.97 -36.95 34.09
C THR A 13 30.71 -37.33 34.88
N MET A 14 29.82 -38.11 34.30
CA MET A 14 28.75 -38.75 35.07
C MET A 14 29.34 -39.84 35.94
N MET A 15 29.30 -39.63 37.28
CA MET A 15 29.55 -40.70 38.25
C MET A 15 28.34 -41.62 38.25
N PHE A 16 28.56 -42.85 37.79
CA PHE A 16 27.60 -43.92 37.97
C PHE A 16 27.54 -44.30 39.47
N ALA A 17 26.40 -44.15 40.08
CA ALA A 17 26.14 -44.58 41.46
C ALA A 17 26.12 -46.10 41.50
N ASN A 18 27.20 -46.70 41.92
CA ASN A 18 27.26 -48.14 42.24
C ASN A 18 26.58 -48.37 43.60
N GLY A 19 25.39 -48.97 43.60
CA GLY A 19 24.77 -49.56 44.79
C GLY A 19 25.57 -50.74 45.24
N HIS A 20 26.30 -50.61 46.38
CA HIS A 20 26.96 -51.75 47.04
C HIS A 20 25.93 -52.61 47.75
N GLN A 21 25.64 -53.79 47.21
CA GLN A 21 25.15 -54.91 48.03
C GLN A 21 26.33 -55.81 48.34
N GLN A 22 26.60 -55.97 49.63
CA GLN A 22 27.53 -56.96 50.12
C GLN A 22 27.04 -58.40 49.80
N ALA A 23 27.76 -59.12 48.99
CA ALA A 23 27.57 -60.54 48.79
C ALA A 23 28.54 -61.34 49.64
N ALA A 24 27.98 -62.30 50.37
CA ALA A 24 28.70 -63.23 51.21
C ALA A 24 29.64 -64.18 50.41
N HIS A 25 30.78 -64.54 51.03
CA HIS A 25 31.75 -65.50 50.52
C HIS A 25 31.10 -66.84 50.19
N ALA A 26 31.21 -67.30 48.99
CA ALA A 26 31.05 -68.70 48.62
C ALA A 26 32.19 -69.16 47.71
N SER A 27 32.71 -70.34 47.96
CA SER A 27 33.90 -71.02 47.51
C SER A 27 34.08 -71.05 45.99
N THR A 28 35.31 -70.96 45.61
CA THR A 28 35.90 -71.13 44.27
C THR A 28 35.55 -72.48 43.64
N THR A 29 34.67 -72.44 42.64
CA THR A 29 34.71 -73.37 41.51
C THR A 29 35.10 -72.53 40.27
N ASN A 30 36.23 -72.87 39.67
CA ASN A 30 36.76 -72.24 38.48
C ASN A 30 35.87 -72.64 37.29
N THR A 31 34.73 -71.98 37.14
CA THR A 31 33.94 -71.97 35.90
C THR A 31 34.39 -70.78 35.09
N ASN A 32 34.95 -71.03 33.88
CA ASN A 32 35.27 -69.99 32.89
C ASN A 32 33.91 -69.28 32.53
N GLN A 33 33.48 -68.39 33.40
CA GLN A 33 32.33 -67.50 33.11
C GLN A 33 32.92 -66.27 32.45
N ASN A 34 32.56 -66.07 31.19
CA ASN A 34 32.91 -64.88 30.45
C ASN A 34 31.78 -63.83 30.64
N VAL A 35 32.15 -62.59 30.92
CA VAL A 35 31.21 -61.48 30.99
C VAL A 35 31.15 -60.80 29.62
N VAL A 36 29.94 -60.56 29.11
CA VAL A 36 29.66 -59.80 27.87
C VAL A 36 28.63 -58.74 28.17
N TYR A 37 28.59 -57.73 27.36
CA TYR A 37 27.64 -56.62 27.46
C TYR A 37 26.77 -56.55 26.22
N ARG A 38 25.48 -56.73 26.40
CA ARG A 38 24.50 -56.53 25.34
C ARG A 38 24.21 -55.07 25.21
N ILE A 39 24.39 -54.52 24.01
CA ILE A 39 24.15 -53.11 23.72
C ILE A 39 22.79 -52.94 23.07
N TYR A 40 22.04 -51.99 23.60
CA TYR A 40 20.77 -51.53 23.04
C TYR A 40 20.88 -50.05 22.63
N ILE A 41 20.27 -49.72 21.51
CA ILE A 41 20.01 -48.34 21.11
C ILE A 41 18.48 -48.23 20.88
N ASN A 42 17.78 -47.29 21.56
CA ASN A 42 16.33 -47.17 21.51
C ASN A 42 15.63 -48.51 21.78
N ASP A 43 16.11 -49.30 22.76
CA ASP A 43 15.64 -50.63 23.14
C ASP A 43 15.82 -51.75 22.08
N GLU A 44 16.42 -51.45 20.94
CA GLU A 44 16.81 -52.44 19.95
C GLU A 44 18.21 -52.99 20.25
N VAL A 45 18.38 -54.33 20.21
CA VAL A 45 19.69 -54.97 20.37
C VAL A 45 20.52 -54.75 19.12
N ILE A 46 21.67 -54.09 19.28
CA ILE A 46 22.62 -53.88 18.17
C ILE A 46 23.80 -54.86 18.17
N GLY A 47 24.08 -55.47 19.30
CA GLY A 47 25.15 -56.49 19.38
C GLY A 47 25.60 -56.76 20.78
N LEU A 48 26.70 -57.54 20.87
CA LEU A 48 27.41 -57.86 22.10
C LEU A 48 28.83 -57.29 22.01
N ILE A 49 29.38 -56.87 23.15
CA ILE A 49 30.79 -56.56 23.31
C ILE A 49 31.33 -57.33 24.51
N ASN A 50 32.61 -57.64 24.49
CA ASN A 50 33.25 -58.36 25.56
C ASN A 50 34.12 -57.52 26.50
N ASN A 51 34.19 -56.19 26.20
CA ASN A 51 34.99 -55.26 26.99
C ASN A 51 34.24 -53.90 27.16
N LYS A 52 33.80 -53.63 28.40
CA LYS A 52 33.12 -52.40 28.75
C LYS A 52 34.01 -51.15 28.71
N GLU A 53 35.31 -51.30 29.06
CA GLU A 53 36.28 -50.20 29.02
C GLU A 53 36.52 -49.72 27.56
N GLU A 54 36.44 -50.64 26.60
CA GLU A 54 36.53 -50.32 25.18
C GLU A 54 35.36 -49.48 24.71
N TYR A 55 34.14 -49.79 25.17
CA TYR A 55 32.96 -48.97 24.94
C TYR A 55 33.13 -47.56 25.55
N GLU A 56 33.52 -47.46 26.83
CA GLU A 56 33.67 -46.18 27.51
C GLU A 56 34.78 -45.33 26.82
N THR A 57 35.88 -45.98 26.43
CA THR A 57 36.96 -45.31 25.68
C THR A 57 36.47 -44.82 24.32
N PHE A 58 35.71 -45.66 23.63
CA PHE A 58 35.15 -45.31 22.31
C PHE A 58 34.22 -44.11 22.41
N VAL A 59 33.25 -44.12 23.34
CA VAL A 59 32.30 -43.00 23.55
C VAL A 59 33.06 -41.71 23.86
N ASN A 60 34.06 -41.75 24.74
CA ASN A 60 34.86 -40.58 25.10
C ASN A 60 35.68 -40.04 23.91
N ASN A 61 36.27 -40.95 23.10
CA ASN A 61 36.98 -40.54 21.89
C ASN A 61 36.02 -39.91 20.87
N HIS A 62 34.87 -40.53 20.64
CA HIS A 62 33.88 -40.01 19.70
C HIS A 62 33.32 -38.65 20.15
N MET A 63 33.05 -38.49 21.44
CA MET A 63 32.70 -37.16 21.99
C MET A 63 33.83 -36.16 21.76
N THR A 64 35.09 -36.55 21.91
CA THR A 64 36.25 -35.69 21.64
C THR A 64 36.32 -35.28 20.17
N GLU A 65 36.06 -36.18 19.25
CA GLU A 65 35.96 -35.90 17.81
C GLU A 65 34.82 -34.92 17.50
N LEU A 66 33.64 -35.12 18.09
CA LEU A 66 32.52 -34.22 17.95
C LEU A 66 32.81 -32.81 18.50
N VAL A 67 33.48 -32.71 19.67
CA VAL A 67 33.93 -31.41 20.22
C VAL A 67 34.96 -30.74 19.30
N GLN A 68 35.83 -31.48 18.63
CA GLN A 68 36.75 -30.92 17.62
C GLN A 68 36.00 -30.43 16.37
N LYS A 69 34.98 -31.17 15.93
CA LYS A 69 34.10 -30.76 14.80
C LYS A 69 33.22 -29.59 15.14
N TYR A 70 32.74 -29.51 16.38
CA TYR A 70 31.84 -28.45 16.87
C TYR A 70 32.45 -27.75 18.10
N PRO A 71 33.51 -26.95 17.94
CA PRO A 71 34.34 -26.45 19.07
C PRO A 71 33.65 -25.56 20.04
N ASP A 72 32.54 -24.98 19.63
CA ASP A 72 31.73 -24.06 20.45
C ASP A 72 30.52 -24.75 21.10
N GLN A 73 30.40 -26.05 21.03
CA GLN A 73 29.28 -26.83 21.56
C GLN A 73 29.72 -27.77 22.68
N VAL A 74 28.85 -27.94 23.66
CA VAL A 74 29.05 -28.96 24.71
C VAL A 74 28.32 -30.23 24.29
N ILE A 75 29.09 -31.26 24.00
CA ILE A 75 28.55 -32.55 23.57
C ILE A 75 28.23 -33.40 24.79
N TYR A 76 27.03 -33.93 24.85
CA TYR A 76 26.57 -34.84 25.90
C TYR A 76 26.67 -36.28 25.44
N ALA A 77 27.02 -37.19 26.38
CA ALA A 77 27.01 -38.62 26.13
C ALA A 77 25.59 -39.08 25.75
N PRO A 78 25.46 -40.10 24.88
CA PRO A 78 24.16 -40.56 24.43
C PRO A 78 23.35 -41.18 25.57
N THR A 79 22.08 -40.81 25.65
CA THR A 79 21.16 -41.35 26.68
C THR A 79 20.28 -42.47 26.17
N ASN A 80 20.27 -42.72 24.87
CA ASN A 80 19.53 -43.78 24.23
C ASN A 80 20.30 -45.11 24.12
N VAL A 81 21.53 -45.17 24.66
CA VAL A 81 22.37 -46.39 24.70
C VAL A 81 22.28 -47.04 26.08
N ARG A 82 21.98 -48.31 26.11
CA ARG A 82 21.89 -49.10 27.35
C ARG A 82 22.73 -50.37 27.23
N LEU A 83 23.50 -50.66 28.28
CA LEU A 83 24.35 -51.87 28.40
C LEU A 83 23.70 -52.77 29.44
N GLU A 84 23.52 -54.03 29.07
CA GLU A 84 23.17 -55.12 30.01
C GLU A 84 24.30 -56.12 30.13
N GLU A 85 24.72 -56.35 31.37
CA GLU A 85 25.75 -57.34 31.67
C GLU A 85 25.15 -58.75 31.64
N GLU A 86 25.77 -59.64 30.86
CA GLU A 86 25.40 -61.06 30.76
C GLU A 86 26.56 -61.94 31.01
N VAL A 87 26.30 -63.08 31.65
CA VAL A 87 27.26 -64.13 31.84
C VAL A 87 27.08 -65.23 30.77
N THR A 88 28.12 -65.59 30.04
CA THR A 88 28.06 -66.58 29.00
C THR A 88 29.14 -67.70 29.27
N LEU A 89 28.81 -68.92 28.86
CA LEU A 89 29.74 -70.03 28.85
C LEU A 89 30.39 -70.22 27.47
N LEU A 90 29.97 -69.38 26.47
CA LEU A 90 30.49 -69.43 25.12
C LEU A 90 31.82 -68.65 25.02
N PRO A 91 32.74 -69.06 24.10
CA PRO A 91 33.96 -68.31 23.83
C PRO A 91 33.63 -66.91 23.36
N VAL A 92 34.29 -65.89 23.91
CA VAL A 92 34.05 -64.48 23.60
C VAL A 92 35.10 -63.88 22.65
N ASP A 93 36.08 -64.67 22.25
CA ASP A 93 37.20 -64.23 21.40
C ASP A 93 36.73 -63.82 19.97
N ASN A 94 35.56 -64.28 19.54
CA ASN A 94 34.99 -64.01 18.22
C ASN A 94 33.94 -62.84 18.22
N ILE A 95 33.80 -62.10 19.33
CA ILE A 95 32.90 -60.95 19.38
C ILE A 95 33.60 -59.79 18.69
N ASP A 96 32.95 -59.24 17.63
CA ASP A 96 33.44 -58.09 16.90
C ASP A 96 32.94 -56.79 17.59
N ASN A 97 33.70 -56.36 18.61
CA ASN A 97 33.41 -55.12 19.32
C ASN A 97 33.36 -53.92 18.35
N GLN A 98 34.30 -53.87 17.37
CA GLN A 98 34.42 -52.73 16.45
C GLN A 98 33.18 -52.57 15.59
N ALA A 99 32.57 -53.66 15.14
CA ALA A 99 31.32 -53.58 14.37
C ALA A 99 30.18 -53.00 15.19
N VAL A 100 30.06 -53.31 16.49
CA VAL A 100 29.07 -52.78 17.41
C VAL A 100 29.36 -51.30 17.73
N LEU A 101 30.61 -50.95 18.02
CA LEU A 101 31.05 -49.60 18.32
C LEU A 101 30.81 -48.63 17.13
N THR A 102 31.01 -49.10 15.92
CA THR A 102 30.71 -48.35 14.70
C THR A 102 29.21 -48.01 14.62
N GLN A 103 28.33 -48.97 14.94
CA GLN A 103 26.90 -48.74 14.96
C GLN A 103 26.51 -47.75 16.06
N ILE A 104 27.22 -47.67 17.18
CA ILE A 104 26.98 -46.64 18.21
C ILE A 104 27.33 -45.26 17.69
N ALA A 105 28.45 -45.10 16.96
CA ALA A 105 28.79 -43.82 16.36
C ALA A 105 27.72 -43.31 15.36
N GLU A 106 27.08 -44.23 14.63
CA GLU A 106 26.10 -43.92 13.61
C GLU A 106 24.67 -43.69 14.14
N LYS A 107 24.30 -44.37 15.25
CA LYS A 107 22.89 -44.44 15.70
C LYS A 107 22.63 -43.87 17.09
N ALA A 108 23.68 -43.64 17.89
CA ALA A 108 23.52 -43.11 19.24
C ALA A 108 23.34 -41.58 19.23
N ASP A 109 22.47 -41.10 20.11
CA ASP A 109 22.09 -39.70 20.21
C ASP A 109 23.09 -38.84 20.97
N PHE A 110 24.18 -38.45 20.32
CA PHE A 110 25.10 -37.45 20.86
C PHE A 110 24.52 -36.04 20.66
N LYS A 111 23.95 -35.49 21.72
CA LYS A 111 23.24 -34.21 21.66
C LYS A 111 24.09 -33.06 22.18
N THR A 112 23.68 -31.86 21.83
CA THR A 112 24.17 -30.62 22.42
C THR A 112 23.00 -29.75 22.90
N SER A 113 23.25 -28.85 23.85
CA SER A 113 22.25 -27.88 24.29
C SER A 113 22.20 -26.73 23.30
N SER A 114 20.99 -26.36 22.84
CA SER A 114 20.77 -25.26 21.95
C SER A 114 19.45 -24.57 22.26
N ASN A 115 19.22 -23.38 21.66
CA ASN A 115 17.92 -22.73 21.67
C ASN A 115 17.06 -23.30 20.53
N ILE A 116 15.90 -23.83 20.88
CA ILE A 116 14.90 -24.31 19.93
C ILE A 116 13.92 -23.15 19.70
N VAL A 117 13.91 -22.62 18.48
CA VAL A 117 13.01 -21.57 18.03
C VAL A 117 11.83 -22.21 17.33
N THR A 118 10.64 -22.02 17.86
CA THR A 118 9.39 -22.45 17.23
C THR A 118 8.71 -21.26 16.58
N ILE A 119 8.42 -21.36 15.27
CA ILE A 119 7.71 -20.33 14.48
C ILE A 119 6.53 -21.03 13.81
N GLY A 120 5.32 -20.76 14.28
CA GLY A 120 4.15 -21.53 13.89
C GLY A 120 4.33 -23.02 14.18
N GLU A 121 4.37 -23.85 13.13
CA GLU A 121 4.58 -25.32 13.26
C GLU A 121 6.05 -25.74 13.02
N LYS A 122 6.94 -24.81 12.65
CA LYS A 122 8.35 -25.11 12.33
C LYS A 122 9.24 -24.91 13.54
N GLN A 123 10.25 -25.79 13.70
CA GLN A 123 11.26 -25.70 14.74
C GLN A 123 12.65 -25.62 14.14
N PHE A 124 13.52 -24.82 14.75
CA PHE A 124 14.91 -24.62 14.34
C PHE A 124 15.78 -24.57 15.57
N ALA A 125 16.93 -25.25 15.52
CA ALA A 125 17.95 -25.14 16.56
C ALA A 125 18.89 -23.98 16.21
N VAL A 126 19.08 -23.03 17.14
CA VAL A 126 19.95 -21.87 16.94
C VAL A 126 20.87 -21.69 18.14
N LYS A 127 22.11 -21.31 17.88
CA LYS A 127 23.09 -21.08 18.94
C LYS A 127 22.76 -19.85 19.78
N ASP A 128 22.31 -18.77 19.14
CA ASP A 128 22.09 -17.46 19.74
C ASP A 128 20.61 -17.06 19.68
N ALA A 129 19.97 -17.02 20.84
CA ALA A 129 18.59 -16.57 20.99
C ALA A 129 18.41 -15.08 20.67
N GLU A 130 19.45 -14.24 20.88
CA GLU A 130 19.39 -12.81 20.58
C GLU A 130 19.26 -12.56 19.07
N ALA A 131 19.85 -13.44 18.24
CA ALA A 131 19.72 -13.38 16.79
C ALA A 131 18.26 -13.46 16.31
N VAL A 132 17.41 -14.22 17.00
CA VAL A 132 15.98 -14.31 16.72
C VAL A 132 15.31 -12.95 16.89
N GLN A 133 15.50 -12.36 18.08
CA GLN A 133 14.90 -11.06 18.41
C GLN A 133 15.41 -9.96 17.48
N LYS A 134 16.71 -9.96 17.17
CA LYS A 134 17.31 -9.01 16.23
C LYS A 134 16.67 -9.12 14.85
N THR A 135 16.52 -10.33 14.30
CA THR A 135 15.89 -10.54 12.99
C THR A 135 14.44 -10.09 12.96
N LEU A 136 13.67 -10.37 14.03
CA LEU A 136 12.28 -9.90 14.14
C LEU A 136 12.18 -8.37 14.16
N MET A 137 13.09 -7.71 14.88
CA MET A 137 13.16 -6.26 14.92
C MET A 137 13.52 -5.67 13.55
N GLU A 138 14.50 -6.23 12.85
CA GLU A 138 14.88 -5.81 11.50
C GLU A 138 13.70 -5.93 10.51
N LEU A 139 12.93 -7.02 10.60
CA LEU A 139 11.73 -7.21 9.78
C LEU A 139 10.64 -6.18 10.08
N MET A 140 10.35 -5.92 11.35
CA MET A 140 9.38 -4.91 11.73
C MET A 140 9.84 -3.50 11.30
N GLN A 141 11.12 -3.18 11.44
CA GLN A 141 11.70 -1.92 10.98
C GLN A 141 11.60 -1.74 9.47
N TYR A 142 11.81 -2.82 8.71
CA TYR A 142 11.66 -2.79 7.26
C TYR A 142 10.26 -2.33 6.83
N TYR A 143 9.19 -2.82 7.48
CA TYR A 143 7.81 -2.48 7.11
C TYR A 143 7.26 -1.20 7.75
N THR A 144 7.88 -0.69 8.80
CA THR A 144 7.40 0.52 9.50
C THR A 144 8.35 1.71 9.38
N GLY A 145 9.63 1.47 9.12
CA GLY A 145 10.72 2.41 9.35
C GLY A 145 11.11 2.49 10.83
N VAL A 146 12.38 2.82 11.08
CA VAL A 146 12.98 2.84 12.42
C VAL A 146 12.23 3.79 13.38
N GLU A 147 11.93 5.01 12.93
CA GLU A 147 11.26 6.02 13.77
C GLU A 147 9.84 5.58 14.18
N ASN A 148 9.07 5.05 13.25
CA ASN A 148 7.71 4.58 13.52
C ASN A 148 7.72 3.38 14.46
N LEU A 149 8.65 2.41 14.27
CA LEU A 149 8.74 1.27 15.17
C LEU A 149 9.10 1.70 16.58
N ASN A 150 10.05 2.63 16.74
CA ASN A 150 10.42 3.17 18.06
C ASN A 150 9.22 3.85 18.74
N ARG A 151 8.40 4.60 17.99
CA ARG A 151 7.17 5.21 18.51
C ARG A 151 6.13 4.17 18.92
N ILE A 152 5.95 3.11 18.13
CA ILE A 152 5.02 2.00 18.41
C ILE A 152 5.45 1.27 19.69
N MET A 153 6.75 1.09 19.90
CA MET A 153 7.31 0.36 21.05
C MET A 153 7.44 1.21 22.33
N ASP A 154 7.28 2.53 22.23
CA ASP A 154 7.32 3.43 23.39
C ASP A 154 6.02 3.33 24.20
N THR A 155 6.03 2.47 25.22
CA THR A 155 4.88 2.27 26.12
C THR A 155 4.68 3.41 27.12
N GLU A 156 5.69 4.26 27.32
CA GLU A 156 5.60 5.41 28.23
C GLU A 156 4.88 6.59 27.54
N ASN A 157 5.02 6.72 26.21
CA ASN A 157 4.39 7.76 25.41
C ASN A 157 3.52 7.14 24.29
N PRO A 158 2.32 6.65 24.61
CA PRO A 158 1.48 5.98 23.63
C PRO A 158 1.08 6.93 22.49
N ILE A 159 0.99 6.38 21.28
CA ILE A 159 0.61 7.12 20.07
C ILE A 159 -0.78 7.73 20.27
N GLN A 160 -0.86 9.05 20.13
CA GLN A 160 -2.12 9.76 20.22
C GLN A 160 -2.86 9.70 18.86
N PRO A 161 -4.19 9.59 18.86
CA PRO A 161 -4.98 9.64 17.64
C PRO A 161 -4.76 10.96 16.87
N LEU A 162 -4.74 10.88 15.53
CA LEU A 162 -4.66 12.07 14.68
C LEU A 162 -5.91 12.94 14.84
N THR A 163 -5.72 14.25 14.91
CA THR A 163 -6.80 15.26 14.98
C THR A 163 -7.02 16.01 13.67
N GLU A 164 -6.12 15.81 12.71
CA GLU A 164 -6.12 16.45 11.39
C GLU A 164 -5.89 15.39 10.31
N THR A 165 -6.16 15.76 9.06
CA THR A 165 -5.91 14.89 7.90
C THR A 165 -4.46 14.43 7.87
N GLY A 166 -4.26 13.13 7.78
CA GLY A 166 -2.94 12.51 7.79
C GLY A 166 -2.99 11.01 8.00
N SER A 167 -1.82 10.40 8.09
CA SER A 167 -1.69 8.98 8.41
C SER A 167 -0.50 8.75 9.33
N GLN A 168 -0.61 7.76 10.21
CA GLN A 168 0.46 7.31 11.09
C GLN A 168 0.39 5.82 11.36
N PHE A 169 1.53 5.19 11.60
CA PHE A 169 1.56 3.83 12.12
C PHE A 169 1.12 3.83 13.60
N ILE A 170 0.24 2.89 13.95
CA ILE A 170 -0.28 2.71 15.31
C ILE A 170 0.03 1.35 15.91
N GLY A 171 0.51 0.40 15.10
CA GLY A 171 0.86 -0.94 15.54
C GLY A 171 1.74 -1.69 14.55
N ALA A 172 2.53 -2.60 15.10
CA ALA A 172 3.29 -3.61 14.34
C ALA A 172 3.44 -4.86 15.19
N LYS A 173 3.25 -6.02 14.60
CA LYS A 173 3.43 -7.32 15.25
C LYS A 173 3.80 -8.39 14.25
N VAL A 174 4.43 -9.45 14.75
CA VAL A 174 4.60 -10.71 14.02
C VAL A 174 3.33 -11.54 14.19
N VAL A 175 2.80 -12.07 13.07
CA VAL A 175 1.54 -12.84 13.07
C VAL A 175 1.73 -14.20 13.73
N GLU A 176 2.82 -14.89 13.35
CA GLU A 176 3.16 -16.19 13.92
C GLU A 176 3.73 -16.00 15.33
N GLY A 177 3.26 -16.83 16.26
CA GLY A 177 3.87 -16.88 17.58
C GLY A 177 5.32 -17.38 17.45
N VAL A 178 6.26 -16.65 18.04
CA VAL A 178 7.66 -17.06 18.14
C VAL A 178 7.95 -17.45 19.58
N LYS A 179 8.39 -18.72 19.78
CA LYS A 179 8.74 -19.26 21.08
C LYS A 179 10.19 -19.71 21.05
N VAL A 180 10.93 -19.41 22.10
CA VAL A 180 12.31 -19.84 22.25
C VAL A 180 12.45 -20.63 23.54
N GLU A 181 12.94 -21.87 23.43
CA GLU A 181 13.15 -22.76 24.57
C GLU A 181 14.53 -23.40 24.45
N THR A 182 15.13 -23.77 25.58
CA THR A 182 16.40 -24.53 25.56
C THR A 182 16.10 -26.02 25.51
N GLY A 183 16.77 -26.74 24.63
CA GLY A 183 16.62 -28.19 24.47
C GLY A 183 17.89 -28.87 23.98
N LEU A 184 17.83 -30.20 23.90
CA LEU A 184 18.88 -31.02 23.34
C LEU A 184 18.59 -31.33 21.86
N VAL A 185 19.56 -31.06 21.00
CA VAL A 185 19.47 -31.23 19.55
C VAL A 185 20.73 -31.95 19.02
N ASP A 186 20.65 -32.42 17.78
CA ASP A 186 21.85 -32.92 17.11
C ASP A 186 22.78 -31.73 16.78
N PRO A 187 24.09 -31.88 16.97
CA PRO A 187 25.04 -30.78 16.78
C PRO A 187 25.03 -30.18 15.36
N ASP A 188 24.69 -30.96 14.34
CA ASP A 188 24.64 -30.59 12.93
C ASP A 188 23.29 -29.92 12.54
N GLU A 189 22.28 -30.01 13.39
CA GLU A 189 20.98 -29.33 13.17
C GLU A 189 21.03 -27.85 13.55
N ILE A 190 22.08 -27.38 14.22
CA ILE A 190 22.18 -26.00 14.67
C ILE A 190 22.52 -25.08 13.50
N ILE A 191 21.58 -24.24 13.16
CA ILE A 191 21.74 -23.22 12.12
C ILE A 191 22.34 -21.91 12.65
N THR A 192 23.05 -21.20 11.78
CA THR A 192 23.63 -19.89 12.07
C THR A 192 22.54 -18.81 12.14
N ALA A 193 22.88 -17.64 12.70
CA ALA A 193 22.00 -16.47 12.72
C ALA A 193 21.59 -16.04 11.30
N GLU A 194 22.52 -16.11 10.33
CA GLU A 194 22.23 -15.78 8.94
C GLU A 194 21.31 -16.82 8.28
N GLN A 195 21.53 -18.10 8.51
CA GLN A 195 20.61 -19.14 8.02
C GLN A 195 19.22 -19.01 8.62
N LEU A 196 19.11 -18.66 9.91
CA LEU A 196 17.83 -18.37 10.55
C LEU A 196 17.14 -17.18 9.89
N ARG A 197 17.87 -16.08 9.68
CA ARG A 197 17.36 -14.89 8.98
C ARG A 197 16.84 -15.25 7.60
N ARG A 198 17.60 -16.02 6.83
CA ARG A 198 17.18 -16.50 5.51
C ARG A 198 15.94 -17.39 5.60
N MET A 199 15.89 -18.30 6.56
CA MET A 199 14.72 -19.16 6.78
C MET A 199 13.47 -18.33 7.09
N MET A 200 13.59 -17.29 7.91
CA MET A 200 12.48 -16.40 8.25
C MET A 200 11.97 -15.63 7.02
N LEU A 201 12.87 -15.13 6.18
CA LEU A 201 12.56 -14.27 5.03
C LEU A 201 12.17 -15.06 3.78
N TYR A 202 12.80 -16.20 3.51
CA TYR A 202 12.68 -16.95 2.24
C TYR A 202 12.18 -18.37 2.41
N GLY A 203 12.05 -18.87 3.65
CA GLY A 203 11.71 -20.27 3.91
C GLY A 203 12.82 -21.26 3.60
N GLN A 204 14.07 -20.79 3.38
CA GLN A 204 15.25 -21.58 2.99
C GLN A 204 16.50 -21.03 3.65
N THR A 205 17.48 -21.90 3.94
CA THR A 205 18.74 -21.53 4.61
C THR A 205 19.82 -20.99 3.65
N GLU A 206 19.73 -21.37 2.37
CA GLU A 206 20.72 -21.01 1.35
C GLU A 206 20.07 -20.27 0.17
N PRO A 207 20.80 -19.42 -0.56
CA PRO A 207 20.33 -18.83 -1.80
C PRO A 207 19.98 -19.90 -2.83
N THR A 208 18.83 -19.79 -3.46
CA THR A 208 18.45 -20.69 -4.57
C THR A 208 18.66 -20.04 -5.93
N GLN A 209 18.84 -18.73 -5.95
CA GLN A 209 19.03 -17.98 -7.18
C GLN A 209 19.91 -16.76 -6.94
N THR A 210 20.97 -16.62 -7.73
CA THR A 210 21.89 -15.49 -7.67
C THR A 210 22.11 -14.87 -9.04
N VAL A 211 22.53 -13.60 -9.07
CA VAL A 211 22.90 -12.86 -10.28
C VAL A 211 24.13 -12.00 -10.02
N VAL A 212 25.03 -11.88 -11.01
CA VAL A 212 26.18 -11.00 -10.92
C VAL A 212 25.82 -9.60 -11.41
N PHE A 213 26.09 -8.57 -10.59
CA PHE A 213 25.90 -7.18 -10.97
C PHE A 213 26.96 -6.76 -11.99
N ASN A 214 26.56 -6.33 -13.18
CA ASN A 214 27.42 -5.98 -14.30
C ASN A 214 27.24 -4.49 -14.74
N GLU A 215 27.95 -4.07 -15.81
CA GLU A 215 27.94 -2.70 -16.30
C GLU A 215 26.57 -2.21 -16.79
N ASP A 216 25.69 -3.12 -17.23
CA ASP A 216 24.33 -2.81 -17.69
C ASP A 216 23.28 -2.95 -16.56
N SER A 217 23.71 -3.31 -15.34
CA SER A 217 22.82 -3.59 -14.21
C SER A 217 22.46 -2.33 -13.42
N SER A 218 21.26 -2.32 -12.86
CA SER A 218 20.88 -1.50 -11.71
C SER A 218 20.11 -2.36 -10.72
N LEU A 219 20.11 -1.98 -9.43
CA LEU A 219 19.35 -2.72 -8.41
C LEU A 219 17.86 -2.77 -8.78
N TRP A 220 17.31 -1.68 -9.30
CA TRP A 220 15.92 -1.61 -9.76
C TRP A 220 15.59 -2.58 -10.91
N TYR A 221 16.47 -2.66 -11.94
CA TYR A 221 16.26 -3.59 -13.06
C TYR A 221 16.37 -5.03 -12.62
N ILE A 222 17.38 -5.36 -11.79
CA ILE A 222 17.54 -6.70 -11.23
C ILE A 222 16.31 -7.07 -10.39
N ALA A 223 15.91 -6.23 -9.46
CA ALA A 223 14.73 -6.49 -8.63
C ALA A 223 13.49 -6.79 -9.49
N ARG A 224 13.18 -5.92 -10.44
CA ARG A 224 12.04 -6.09 -11.35
C ARG A 224 12.08 -7.40 -12.13
N ASP A 225 13.25 -7.75 -12.68
CA ASP A 225 13.40 -8.93 -13.55
C ASP A 225 13.22 -10.24 -12.77
N TYR A 226 13.43 -10.20 -11.44
CA TYR A 226 13.21 -11.33 -10.53
C TYR A 226 11.94 -11.21 -9.67
N GLY A 227 11.05 -10.25 -9.98
CA GLY A 227 9.78 -10.08 -9.26
C GLY A 227 9.90 -9.55 -7.85
N LEU A 228 10.98 -8.83 -7.56
CA LEU A 228 11.26 -8.19 -6.27
C LEU A 228 11.08 -6.67 -6.38
N THR A 229 10.88 -6.00 -5.25
CA THR A 229 11.13 -4.56 -5.17
C THR A 229 12.62 -4.30 -4.92
N GLU A 230 13.09 -3.07 -5.16
CA GLU A 230 14.48 -2.72 -4.87
C GLU A 230 14.79 -2.87 -3.38
N GLU A 231 13.86 -2.49 -2.51
CA GLU A 231 13.96 -2.66 -1.07
C GLU A 231 14.05 -4.14 -0.66
N GLN A 232 13.28 -5.01 -1.32
CA GLN A 232 13.36 -6.45 -1.11
C GLN A 232 14.72 -7.00 -1.56
N LEU A 233 15.25 -6.53 -2.69
CA LEU A 233 16.59 -6.90 -3.15
C LEU A 233 17.67 -6.45 -2.15
N ILE A 234 17.56 -5.25 -1.58
CA ILE A 234 18.49 -4.76 -0.54
C ILE A 234 18.34 -5.59 0.74
N LEU A 235 17.11 -5.93 1.14
CA LEU A 235 16.87 -6.80 2.29
C LEU A 235 17.52 -8.17 2.14
N LEU A 236 17.52 -8.74 0.91
CA LEU A 236 18.23 -9.97 0.54
C LEU A 236 19.75 -9.80 0.62
N ASN A 237 20.25 -8.63 0.30
CA ASN A 237 21.66 -8.30 0.14
C ASN A 237 22.03 -7.06 0.98
N PRO A 238 21.99 -7.11 2.31
CA PRO A 238 22.22 -5.92 3.15
C PRO A 238 23.61 -5.30 2.95
N GLN A 239 24.56 -6.07 2.40
CA GLN A 239 25.89 -5.57 2.07
C GLN A 239 25.91 -4.53 0.93
N VAL A 240 24.82 -4.38 0.15
CA VAL A 240 24.77 -3.39 -0.94
C VAL A 240 24.20 -2.04 -0.50
N GLU A 241 23.64 -1.95 0.69
CA GLU A 241 23.00 -0.72 1.18
C GLU A 241 24.01 0.43 1.25
N GLY A 242 23.67 1.54 0.59
CA GLY A 242 24.51 2.73 0.56
C GLY A 242 25.72 2.66 -0.39
N LEU A 243 25.96 1.55 -1.06
CA LEU A 243 27.03 1.43 -2.06
C LEU A 243 26.69 2.18 -3.33
N LYS A 244 27.73 2.75 -3.95
CA LYS A 244 27.62 3.37 -5.27
C LYS A 244 27.69 2.32 -6.37
N TRP A 245 27.13 2.63 -7.53
CA TRP A 245 27.10 1.74 -8.70
C TRP A 245 28.43 1.03 -9.01
N GLY A 246 29.55 1.76 -8.99
CA GLY A 246 30.87 1.18 -9.27
C GLY A 246 31.38 0.19 -8.20
N GLU A 247 30.85 0.26 -6.99
CA GLU A 247 31.21 -0.63 -5.88
C GLU A 247 30.42 -1.94 -5.94
N LEU A 248 29.32 -1.95 -6.68
CA LEU A 248 28.47 -3.13 -6.91
C LEU A 248 28.98 -4.03 -8.02
N LEU A 249 29.85 -3.53 -8.92
CA LEU A 249 30.33 -4.27 -10.07
C LEU A 249 31.03 -5.58 -9.67
N GLY A 250 30.56 -6.68 -10.24
CA GLY A 250 31.08 -8.02 -9.97
C GLY A 250 30.56 -8.67 -8.70
N MET A 251 29.73 -7.99 -7.91
CA MET A 251 29.08 -8.60 -6.75
C MET A 251 28.03 -9.61 -7.18
N GLU A 252 28.00 -10.74 -6.52
CA GLU A 252 26.96 -11.73 -6.64
C GLU A 252 25.82 -11.35 -5.69
N LEU A 253 24.63 -11.13 -6.25
CA LEU A 253 23.45 -10.75 -5.52
C LEU A 253 22.46 -11.91 -5.43
N ASP A 254 21.94 -12.12 -4.24
CA ASP A 254 20.84 -13.05 -3.99
C ASP A 254 19.54 -12.46 -4.53
N VAL A 255 18.87 -13.18 -5.41
CA VAL A 255 17.57 -12.84 -6.01
C VAL A 255 16.54 -13.93 -5.77
N THR A 256 16.74 -14.73 -4.71
CA THR A 256 15.83 -15.79 -4.30
C THR A 256 14.42 -15.22 -4.05
N PRO A 257 13.36 -15.80 -4.63
CA PRO A 257 12.00 -15.36 -4.37
C PRO A 257 11.65 -15.39 -2.87
N LEU A 258 11.03 -14.33 -2.37
CA LEU A 258 10.58 -14.26 -0.99
C LEU A 258 9.42 -15.24 -0.75
N ASN A 259 9.60 -16.13 0.22
CA ASN A 259 8.56 -17.02 0.74
C ASN A 259 8.63 -17.05 2.26
N PRO A 260 8.33 -15.93 2.93
CA PRO A 260 8.56 -15.79 4.36
C PRO A 260 7.73 -16.76 5.16
N ILE A 261 8.35 -17.35 6.20
CA ILE A 261 7.63 -18.13 7.22
C ILE A 261 7.13 -17.25 8.36
N ILE A 262 7.51 -15.98 8.35
CA ILE A 262 7.07 -14.95 9.30
C ILE A 262 6.39 -13.83 8.51
N HIS A 263 5.22 -13.43 8.99
CA HIS A 263 4.47 -12.31 8.44
C HIS A 263 4.41 -11.16 9.44
N VAL A 264 4.76 -9.97 8.99
CA VAL A 264 4.66 -8.74 9.78
C VAL A 264 3.34 -8.07 9.44
N GLN A 265 2.46 -7.97 10.42
CA GLN A 265 1.25 -7.16 10.33
C GLN A 265 1.54 -5.78 10.89
N THR A 266 1.26 -4.74 10.09
CA THR A 266 1.32 -3.35 10.54
C THR A 266 -0.05 -2.70 10.46
N GLU A 267 -0.31 -1.78 11.37
CA GLU A 267 -1.57 -1.05 11.44
C GLU A 267 -1.29 0.44 11.27
N LYS A 268 -2.04 1.07 10.37
CA LYS A 268 -2.04 2.53 10.17
C LYS A 268 -3.40 3.10 10.55
N GLU A 269 -3.38 4.23 11.19
CA GLU A 269 -4.49 5.14 11.29
C GLU A 269 -4.40 6.14 10.15
N GLN A 270 -5.51 6.34 9.43
CA GLN A 270 -5.69 7.40 8.44
C GLN A 270 -6.88 8.24 8.82
N VAL A 271 -6.71 9.56 8.82
CA VAL A 271 -7.78 10.53 9.04
C VAL A 271 -7.95 11.38 7.81
N ASP A 272 -9.17 11.42 7.29
CA ASP A 272 -9.58 12.26 6.18
C ASP A 272 -10.68 13.22 6.63
N VAL A 273 -10.51 14.50 6.36
CA VAL A 273 -11.53 15.50 6.58
C VAL A 273 -12.12 15.90 5.23
N SER A 274 -13.37 15.54 5.01
CA SER A 274 -14.13 15.84 3.80
C SER A 274 -15.06 17.01 4.01
N SER A 275 -15.45 17.66 2.89
CA SER A 275 -16.37 18.79 2.88
C SER A 275 -17.79 18.29 2.64
N ILE A 276 -18.74 18.73 3.47
CA ILE A 276 -20.18 18.56 3.26
C ILE A 276 -20.68 19.79 2.53
N PRO A 277 -21.13 19.72 1.27
CA PRO A 277 -21.58 20.87 0.52
C PRO A 277 -22.82 21.48 1.17
N TYR A 278 -22.90 22.83 1.17
CA TYR A 278 -24.11 23.54 1.59
C TYR A 278 -25.18 23.49 0.51
N GLU A 279 -26.44 23.68 0.92
CA GLU A 279 -27.57 23.85 0.04
C GLU A 279 -27.86 25.35 -0.18
N THR A 280 -28.33 25.71 -1.40
CA THR A 280 -28.79 27.08 -1.70
C THR A 280 -30.31 27.13 -1.62
N GLU A 281 -30.82 28.03 -0.78
CA GLU A 281 -32.24 28.34 -0.63
C GLU A 281 -32.55 29.67 -1.34
N TYR A 282 -33.59 29.68 -2.18
CA TYR A 282 -34.02 30.87 -2.90
C TYR A 282 -35.26 31.46 -2.25
N ILE A 283 -35.24 32.78 -1.97
CA ILE A 283 -36.38 33.56 -1.48
C ILE A 283 -36.80 34.52 -2.57
N ASP A 284 -38.05 34.44 -3.01
CA ASP A 284 -38.60 35.28 -4.05
C ASP A 284 -38.93 36.67 -3.50
N ASP A 285 -38.52 37.72 -4.22
CA ASP A 285 -38.78 39.12 -3.90
C ASP A 285 -39.55 39.78 -5.08
N GLU A 286 -40.80 40.10 -4.85
CA GLU A 286 -41.69 40.76 -5.84
C GLU A 286 -41.34 42.25 -6.07
N THR A 287 -40.47 42.82 -5.27
CA THR A 287 -40.02 44.22 -5.43
C THR A 287 -38.81 44.35 -6.31
N MET A 288 -38.01 43.29 -6.39
CA MET A 288 -36.77 43.18 -7.16
C MET A 288 -37.05 42.65 -8.58
N LEU A 289 -36.38 43.22 -9.59
CA LEU A 289 -36.57 42.80 -10.98
C LEU A 289 -36.22 41.35 -11.22
N LYS A 290 -37.00 40.64 -12.01
CA LYS A 290 -36.73 39.27 -12.43
C LYS A 290 -35.37 39.21 -13.13
N GLY A 291 -34.56 38.22 -12.73
CA GLY A 291 -33.18 38.06 -13.19
C GLY A 291 -32.12 38.69 -12.28
N GLN A 292 -32.53 39.52 -11.31
CA GLN A 292 -31.62 40.00 -10.28
C GLN A 292 -31.59 39.03 -9.11
N THR A 293 -30.40 38.86 -8.54
CA THR A 293 -30.19 38.06 -7.33
C THR A 293 -29.36 38.85 -6.31
N LYS A 294 -29.56 38.54 -5.03
CA LYS A 294 -28.79 39.13 -3.94
C LYS A 294 -28.54 38.05 -2.89
N VAL A 295 -27.28 37.75 -2.62
CA VAL A 295 -26.92 36.84 -1.52
C VAL A 295 -27.27 37.53 -0.20
N GLN A 296 -28.20 36.95 0.55
CA GLN A 296 -28.59 37.40 1.88
C GLN A 296 -27.69 36.76 2.95
N GLN A 297 -27.38 35.50 2.78
CA GLN A 297 -26.49 34.71 3.64
C GLN A 297 -25.58 33.89 2.76
N ALA A 298 -24.26 33.99 2.97
CA ALA A 298 -23.30 33.16 2.27
C ALA A 298 -23.36 31.74 2.82
N GLY A 299 -23.30 30.74 1.94
CA GLY A 299 -23.15 29.31 2.31
C GLY A 299 -21.77 29.03 2.86
N GLN A 300 -21.70 28.08 3.77
CA GLN A 300 -20.44 27.52 4.24
C GLN A 300 -20.55 25.99 4.21
N ASN A 301 -19.55 25.33 3.67
CA ASN A 301 -19.50 23.87 3.73
C ASN A 301 -19.29 23.39 5.17
N GLY A 302 -19.99 22.33 5.53
CA GLY A 302 -19.71 21.56 6.72
C GLY A 302 -18.45 20.71 6.54
N GLN A 303 -18.02 20.08 7.61
CA GLN A 303 -16.87 19.19 7.63
C GLN A 303 -17.24 17.86 8.27
N PHE A 304 -16.72 16.79 7.69
CA PHE A 304 -16.91 15.42 8.13
C PHE A 304 -15.56 14.74 8.26
N LEU A 305 -15.27 14.18 9.42
CA LEU A 305 -14.05 13.41 9.68
C LEU A 305 -14.35 11.92 9.54
N THR A 306 -13.54 11.26 8.75
CA THR A 306 -13.50 9.79 8.67
C THR A 306 -12.15 9.31 9.17
N ARG A 307 -12.15 8.43 10.17
CA ARG A 307 -10.97 7.75 10.69
C ARG A 307 -11.01 6.30 10.27
N THR A 308 -9.99 5.86 9.57
CA THR A 308 -9.87 4.51 9.04
C THR A 308 -8.65 3.82 9.64
N LYS A 309 -8.83 2.60 10.13
CA LYS A 309 -7.73 1.69 10.44
C LYS A 309 -7.44 0.83 9.22
N ILE A 310 -6.20 0.88 8.75
CA ILE A 310 -5.72 0.11 7.60
C ILE A 310 -4.68 -0.88 8.09
N GLU A 311 -4.88 -2.15 7.79
CA GLU A 311 -3.99 -3.23 8.15
C GLU A 311 -3.21 -3.69 6.90
N TYR A 312 -1.91 -3.90 7.08
CA TYR A 312 -1.03 -4.41 6.04
C TYR A 312 -0.37 -5.70 6.53
N THR A 313 -0.14 -6.62 5.62
CA THR A 313 0.64 -7.84 5.86
C THR A 313 1.81 -7.84 4.89
N ASN A 314 3.04 -7.86 5.40
CA ASN A 314 4.26 -7.74 4.61
C ASN A 314 4.24 -6.55 3.60
N GLY A 315 3.68 -5.41 4.02
CA GLY A 315 3.57 -4.20 3.22
C GLY A 315 2.37 -4.14 2.26
N GLU A 316 1.66 -5.23 2.04
CA GLU A 316 0.44 -5.26 1.24
C GLU A 316 -0.79 -5.02 2.11
N GLN A 317 -1.70 -4.16 1.64
CA GLN A 317 -2.92 -3.87 2.37
C GLN A 317 -3.79 -5.13 2.44
N SER A 318 -4.05 -5.59 3.67
CA SER A 318 -4.85 -6.79 3.94
C SER A 318 -6.28 -6.46 4.38
N ASN A 319 -6.49 -5.32 5.03
CA ASN A 319 -7.81 -4.90 5.50
C ASN A 319 -7.91 -3.37 5.62
N SER A 320 -9.15 -2.85 5.61
CA SER A 320 -9.45 -1.43 5.85
C SER A 320 -10.79 -1.33 6.55
N THR A 321 -10.84 -0.67 7.70
CA THR A 321 -12.05 -0.55 8.52
C THR A 321 -12.21 0.89 8.97
N VAL A 322 -13.36 1.49 8.68
CA VAL A 322 -13.75 2.79 9.24
C VAL A 322 -14.07 2.58 10.71
N ILE A 323 -13.36 3.26 11.59
CA ILE A 323 -13.48 3.12 13.05
C ILE A 323 -14.17 4.32 13.71
N GLU A 324 -14.22 5.47 13.00
CA GLU A 324 -14.89 6.67 13.47
C GLU A 324 -15.39 7.49 12.27
N GLU A 325 -16.62 7.99 12.39
CA GLU A 325 -17.19 8.98 11.49
C GLU A 325 -17.83 10.06 12.34
N THR A 326 -17.33 11.29 12.22
CA THR A 326 -17.76 12.39 13.05
C THR A 326 -17.99 13.64 12.20
N GLN A 327 -19.18 14.21 12.31
CA GLN A 327 -19.48 15.51 11.73
C GLN A 327 -18.86 16.61 12.60
N LEU A 328 -17.83 17.27 12.05
CA LEU A 328 -17.10 18.34 12.75
C LEU A 328 -17.86 19.67 12.74
N SER A 329 -18.57 19.95 11.64
CA SER A 329 -19.41 21.13 11.51
C SER A 329 -20.57 20.88 10.56
N GLU A 330 -21.74 21.48 10.87
CA GLU A 330 -22.89 21.51 9.98
C GLU A 330 -22.65 22.45 8.81
N PRO A 331 -23.13 22.13 7.59
CA PRO A 331 -23.15 23.10 6.51
C PRO A 331 -24.12 24.24 6.81
N VAL A 332 -23.72 25.48 6.50
CA VAL A 332 -24.59 26.65 6.59
C VAL A 332 -25.18 26.93 5.22
N LYS A 333 -26.49 26.91 5.11
CA LYS A 333 -27.20 27.16 3.85
C LYS A 333 -26.86 28.53 3.27
N GLU A 334 -26.65 28.59 1.97
CA GLU A 334 -26.69 29.86 1.24
C GLU A 334 -28.14 30.29 1.07
N VAL A 335 -28.46 31.59 1.35
CA VAL A 335 -29.77 32.17 1.11
C VAL A 335 -29.64 33.27 0.06
N VAL A 336 -30.26 33.06 -1.08
CA VAL A 336 -30.26 33.99 -2.22
C VAL A 336 -31.65 34.56 -2.44
N ILE A 337 -31.77 35.87 -2.31
CA ILE A 337 -32.98 36.60 -2.72
C ILE A 337 -32.98 36.66 -4.25
N ARG A 338 -34.10 36.27 -4.86
CA ARG A 338 -34.33 36.23 -6.31
C ARG A 338 -35.48 37.15 -6.69
N GLY A 339 -35.22 38.12 -7.55
CA GLY A 339 -36.26 39.03 -8.07
C GLY A 339 -37.27 38.32 -8.96
N THR A 340 -38.56 38.58 -8.73
CA THR A 340 -39.67 38.03 -9.54
C THR A 340 -40.45 39.10 -10.27
N LYS A 341 -40.20 40.41 -10.00
CA LYS A 341 -40.91 41.54 -10.60
C LYS A 341 -40.62 41.61 -12.10
N VAL A 342 -41.64 41.44 -12.90
CA VAL A 342 -41.60 41.66 -14.35
C VAL A 342 -42.09 43.07 -14.64
N VAL A 343 -41.25 43.89 -15.30
CA VAL A 343 -41.64 45.23 -15.77
C VAL A 343 -41.65 45.20 -17.28
N SER A 344 -42.78 45.63 -17.86
CA SER A 344 -42.92 45.65 -19.31
C SER A 344 -41.82 46.50 -19.97
N GLY A 345 -41.18 45.94 -21.00
CA GLY A 345 -40.06 46.55 -21.71
C GLY A 345 -38.70 46.58 -21.00
N VAL A 346 -38.58 45.88 -19.85
CA VAL A 346 -37.29 45.70 -19.15
C VAL A 346 -36.92 44.24 -19.24
N GLY A 347 -35.72 43.95 -19.75
CA GLY A 347 -35.18 42.63 -19.91
C GLY A 347 -34.94 41.92 -18.57
N THR A 348 -35.20 40.63 -18.56
CA THR A 348 -35.09 39.77 -17.36
C THR A 348 -33.68 39.20 -17.20
N GLY A 349 -32.86 39.25 -18.26
CA GLY A 349 -31.57 38.55 -18.33
C GLY A 349 -31.69 37.05 -18.66
N ASN A 350 -32.93 36.53 -18.76
CA ASN A 350 -33.18 35.17 -19.21
C ASN A 350 -33.39 35.13 -20.72
N TRP A 351 -32.33 34.91 -21.47
CA TRP A 351 -32.33 35.06 -22.91
C TRP A 351 -33.02 33.91 -23.62
N VAL A 352 -33.95 34.21 -24.53
CA VAL A 352 -34.63 33.25 -25.39
C VAL A 352 -33.93 33.23 -26.74
N TRP A 353 -33.69 32.01 -27.27
CA TRP A 353 -33.04 31.82 -28.57
C TRP A 353 -33.82 32.52 -29.70
N PRO A 354 -33.14 33.31 -30.56
CA PRO A 354 -33.82 34.32 -31.39
C PRO A 354 -34.49 33.78 -32.63
N THR A 355 -34.44 32.48 -32.93
CA THR A 355 -35.14 31.87 -34.07
C THR A 355 -35.37 30.36 -33.82
N VAL A 356 -36.08 29.69 -34.73
CA VAL A 356 -36.41 28.24 -34.60
C VAL A 356 -35.18 27.32 -34.77
N SER A 357 -34.26 27.72 -35.61
CA SER A 357 -33.03 26.90 -35.88
C SER A 357 -31.98 27.11 -34.81
N ARG A 358 -31.29 26.00 -34.47
CA ARG A 358 -30.10 26.04 -33.58
C ARG A 358 -28.78 25.87 -34.32
N LYS A 359 -28.85 25.74 -35.67
CA LYS A 359 -27.63 25.55 -36.47
C LYS A 359 -26.96 26.91 -36.73
N ILE A 360 -25.73 27.05 -36.29
CA ILE A 360 -24.90 28.26 -36.51
C ILE A 360 -24.08 28.01 -37.79
N ASN A 361 -24.16 28.93 -38.73
CA ASN A 361 -23.38 28.96 -39.97
C ASN A 361 -22.01 29.60 -39.73
N ASN A 362 -22.01 30.76 -39.04
CA ASN A 362 -20.80 31.46 -38.63
C ASN A 362 -20.89 31.80 -37.14
N GLY A 363 -19.89 31.46 -36.38
CA GLY A 363 -19.82 31.85 -34.97
C GLY A 363 -19.28 33.27 -34.76
N TYR A 364 -19.21 33.68 -33.50
CA TYR A 364 -18.58 34.92 -33.09
C TYR A 364 -17.13 34.98 -33.55
N LEU A 365 -16.71 36.08 -34.22
CA LEU A 365 -15.38 36.22 -34.85
C LEU A 365 -15.07 35.12 -35.89
N GLY A 366 -16.07 34.46 -36.44
CA GLY A 366 -15.89 33.46 -37.53
C GLY A 366 -15.20 34.05 -38.78
N TYR A 367 -15.25 35.34 -38.95
CA TYR A 367 -14.43 36.13 -39.87
C TYR A 367 -14.16 37.53 -39.27
N ALA A 368 -13.19 38.24 -39.84
CA ALA A 368 -12.73 39.52 -39.30
C ALA A 368 -13.87 40.54 -39.20
N GLY A 369 -14.13 41.03 -37.99
CA GLY A 369 -15.20 42.01 -37.69
C GLY A 369 -16.58 41.45 -37.50
N HIS A 370 -16.76 40.11 -37.45
CA HIS A 370 -18.01 39.45 -37.21
C HIS A 370 -18.28 39.29 -35.70
N TYR A 371 -18.84 40.29 -35.08
CA TYR A 371 -19.18 40.29 -33.65
C TYR A 371 -20.62 39.81 -33.40
N ALA A 372 -21.01 38.71 -34.02
CA ALA A 372 -22.34 38.15 -34.10
C ALA A 372 -22.30 36.63 -34.17
N ILE A 373 -23.45 36.03 -34.17
CA ILE A 373 -23.64 34.65 -34.70
C ILE A 373 -24.59 34.70 -35.87
N ASP A 374 -24.28 33.98 -36.95
CA ASP A 374 -25.15 33.77 -38.10
C ASP A 374 -25.86 32.44 -37.95
N ILE A 375 -27.19 32.51 -37.72
CA ILE A 375 -28.02 31.33 -37.49
C ILE A 375 -28.71 30.93 -38.80
N ALA A 376 -28.54 29.67 -39.21
CA ALA A 376 -29.19 29.15 -40.40
C ALA A 376 -30.70 29.32 -40.31
N ALA A 377 -31.32 29.92 -41.34
CA ALA A 377 -32.75 30.09 -41.41
C ALA A 377 -33.27 29.94 -42.82
N THR A 378 -34.55 29.70 -43.01
CA THR A 378 -35.26 29.82 -44.27
C THR A 378 -35.89 31.21 -44.36
N THR A 379 -36.08 31.72 -45.55
CA THR A 379 -36.75 33.02 -45.77
C THR A 379 -38.10 33.02 -45.09
N GLY A 380 -38.40 34.07 -44.30
CA GLY A 380 -39.62 34.23 -43.54
C GLY A 380 -39.70 33.41 -42.24
N ALA A 381 -38.65 32.66 -41.85
CA ALA A 381 -38.62 31.94 -40.58
C ALA A 381 -38.76 32.94 -39.43
N ASN A 382 -39.57 32.62 -38.42
CA ASN A 382 -39.81 33.50 -37.27
C ASN A 382 -38.55 33.92 -36.57
N VAL A 383 -38.41 35.20 -36.33
CA VAL A 383 -37.40 35.82 -35.49
C VAL A 383 -38.08 36.31 -34.21
N TYR A 384 -37.51 35.94 -33.07
CA TYR A 384 -38.07 36.21 -31.75
C TYR A 384 -37.21 37.25 -31.01
N ALA A 385 -37.90 38.13 -30.23
CA ALA A 385 -37.21 38.98 -29.27
C ALA A 385 -36.47 38.09 -28.23
N ALA A 386 -35.17 38.29 -28.07
CA ALA A 386 -34.35 37.44 -27.19
C ALA A 386 -34.63 37.72 -25.71
N ASP A 387 -35.11 38.88 -25.33
CA ASP A 387 -35.57 39.23 -23.98
C ASP A 387 -36.63 40.38 -24.10
N ASN A 388 -37.28 40.69 -22.98
CA ASN A 388 -38.18 41.87 -22.94
C ASN A 388 -37.40 43.14 -23.27
N GLY A 389 -38.03 44.09 -23.96
CA GLY A 389 -37.34 45.33 -24.30
C GLY A 389 -38.24 46.33 -25.03
N VAL A 390 -37.61 47.41 -25.47
CA VAL A 390 -38.24 48.44 -26.31
C VAL A 390 -37.48 48.50 -27.64
N VAL A 391 -38.19 48.42 -28.73
CA VAL A 391 -37.61 48.52 -30.08
C VAL A 391 -37.06 49.93 -30.28
N VAL A 392 -35.79 50.07 -30.62
CA VAL A 392 -35.10 51.35 -30.85
C VAL A 392 -34.68 51.53 -32.32
N THR A 393 -34.61 50.43 -33.10
CA THR A 393 -34.50 50.51 -34.56
C THR A 393 -35.39 49.43 -35.18
N ALA A 394 -36.09 49.79 -36.27
CA ALA A 394 -36.88 48.86 -37.08
C ALA A 394 -36.96 49.45 -38.52
N SER A 395 -35.84 49.22 -39.27
CA SER A 395 -35.70 49.84 -40.60
C SER A 395 -34.62 49.18 -41.43
N TYR A 396 -34.49 49.54 -42.70
CA TYR A 396 -33.34 49.14 -43.53
C TYR A 396 -32.11 49.98 -43.16
N SER A 397 -30.97 49.29 -42.90
CA SER A 397 -29.74 49.92 -42.41
C SER A 397 -28.50 49.38 -43.12
N GLY A 398 -28.18 49.91 -44.27
CA GLY A 398 -26.93 49.64 -45.01
C GLY A 398 -26.57 48.17 -45.13
N ALA A 399 -25.42 47.80 -44.58
CA ALA A 399 -24.93 46.41 -44.62
C ALA A 399 -25.82 45.43 -43.85
N TYR A 400 -26.52 45.84 -42.78
CA TYR A 400 -27.40 44.97 -42.00
C TYR A 400 -28.74 44.67 -42.70
N GLY A 401 -29.05 45.38 -43.82
CA GLY A 401 -30.33 45.21 -44.49
C GLY A 401 -31.50 45.64 -43.60
N ASN A 402 -32.62 44.94 -43.65
CA ASN A 402 -33.68 45.11 -42.66
C ASN A 402 -33.20 44.64 -41.29
N GLU A 403 -33.21 45.58 -40.34
CA GLU A 403 -32.77 45.28 -38.98
C GLU A 403 -33.77 45.72 -37.92
N ILE A 404 -33.72 44.99 -36.80
CA ILE A 404 -34.37 45.38 -35.56
C ILE A 404 -33.30 45.50 -34.49
N LEU A 405 -33.36 46.57 -33.68
CA LEU A 405 -32.55 46.74 -32.49
C LEU A 405 -33.47 46.92 -31.29
N ILE A 406 -33.30 46.12 -30.28
CA ILE A 406 -34.11 46.16 -29.06
C ILE A 406 -33.22 46.61 -27.90
N ASN A 407 -33.68 47.62 -27.12
CA ASN A 407 -33.07 48.00 -25.85
C ASN A 407 -33.74 47.24 -24.72
N HIS A 408 -33.01 46.38 -24.05
CA HIS A 408 -33.55 45.61 -22.92
C HIS A 408 -33.53 46.35 -21.59
N LYS A 409 -33.03 47.60 -21.54
CA LYS A 409 -32.95 48.47 -20.34
C LYS A 409 -32.29 47.82 -19.12
N ASN A 410 -31.57 46.72 -19.33
CA ASN A 410 -30.76 46.03 -18.36
C ASN A 410 -29.23 46.09 -18.66
N GLY A 411 -28.84 47.06 -19.53
CA GLY A 411 -27.47 47.26 -19.98
C GLY A 411 -27.17 46.61 -21.33
N TYR A 412 -28.10 45.84 -21.91
CA TYR A 412 -27.92 45.14 -23.17
C TYR A 412 -28.92 45.57 -24.24
N TYR A 413 -28.49 45.37 -25.50
CA TYR A 413 -29.28 45.47 -26.70
C TYR A 413 -29.17 44.20 -27.50
N SER A 414 -30.22 43.75 -28.19
CA SER A 414 -30.15 42.71 -29.20
C SER A 414 -30.40 43.24 -30.59
N ARG A 415 -29.58 42.83 -31.58
CA ARG A 415 -29.74 43.18 -32.98
C ARG A 415 -30.07 41.95 -33.77
N TYR A 416 -31.05 42.13 -34.67
CA TYR A 416 -31.52 41.12 -35.62
C TYR A 416 -31.39 41.72 -37.02
N ALA A 417 -30.56 41.13 -37.87
CA ALA A 417 -30.27 41.70 -39.19
C ALA A 417 -30.55 40.72 -40.35
N HIS A 418 -30.44 41.24 -41.57
CA HIS A 418 -30.71 40.57 -42.82
C HIS A 418 -32.15 40.05 -42.95
N LEU A 419 -33.10 40.68 -42.24
CA LEU A 419 -34.48 40.24 -42.16
C LEU A 419 -35.19 40.37 -43.51
N ASP A 420 -36.14 39.47 -43.78
CA ASP A 420 -37.08 39.53 -44.86
C ASP A 420 -38.23 40.49 -44.53
N SER A 421 -38.72 40.43 -43.28
CA SER A 421 -39.80 41.26 -42.80
C SER A 421 -39.54 41.81 -41.40
N ILE A 422 -40.07 43.00 -41.12
CA ILE A 422 -40.08 43.68 -39.82
C ILE A 422 -41.53 43.77 -39.38
N ASN A 423 -41.90 43.19 -38.22
CA ASN A 423 -43.25 43.10 -37.72
C ASN A 423 -43.49 44.02 -36.52
N VAL A 424 -42.53 44.87 -36.18
CA VAL A 424 -42.56 45.81 -35.05
C VAL A 424 -42.11 47.20 -35.49
N SER A 425 -42.47 48.22 -34.71
CA SER A 425 -42.12 49.63 -34.95
C SER A 425 -41.25 50.17 -33.81
N VAL A 426 -40.51 51.25 -34.10
CA VAL A 426 -39.73 51.95 -33.05
C VAL A 426 -40.68 52.43 -31.96
N GLY A 427 -40.32 52.15 -30.71
CA GLY A 427 -41.10 52.45 -29.52
C GLY A 427 -41.98 51.28 -29.03
N ASP A 428 -42.20 50.25 -29.84
CA ASP A 428 -42.92 49.04 -29.38
C ASP A 428 -42.27 48.42 -28.21
N VAL A 429 -43.05 47.97 -27.24
CA VAL A 429 -42.63 47.14 -26.13
C VAL A 429 -42.83 45.70 -26.53
N VAL A 430 -41.74 44.90 -26.48
CA VAL A 430 -41.75 43.50 -26.85
C VAL A 430 -41.45 42.62 -25.65
N GLU A 431 -42.00 41.42 -25.65
CA GLU A 431 -41.74 40.39 -24.65
C GLU A 431 -40.77 39.34 -25.20
N ALA A 432 -40.01 38.70 -24.32
CA ALA A 432 -39.14 37.58 -24.66
C ALA A 432 -39.92 36.47 -25.40
N GLY A 433 -39.41 36.02 -26.55
CA GLY A 433 -40.08 35.04 -27.41
C GLY A 433 -41.19 35.59 -28.33
N GLN A 434 -41.49 36.89 -28.26
CA GLN A 434 -42.44 37.54 -29.20
C GLN A 434 -41.86 37.53 -30.61
N VAL A 435 -42.66 37.19 -31.61
CA VAL A 435 -42.29 37.29 -33.03
C VAL A 435 -42.13 38.73 -33.43
N ILE A 436 -40.95 39.14 -33.87
CA ILE A 436 -40.61 40.53 -34.24
C ILE A 436 -40.33 40.72 -35.72
N GLY A 437 -40.11 39.62 -36.46
CA GLY A 437 -39.85 39.67 -37.90
C GLY A 437 -39.66 38.29 -38.49
N GLY A 438 -39.23 38.25 -39.75
CA GLY A 438 -38.83 37.02 -40.47
C GLY A 438 -37.40 37.10 -40.92
N ALA A 439 -36.66 35.99 -40.78
CA ALA A 439 -35.27 35.86 -41.29
C ALA A 439 -35.24 35.99 -42.82
N GLY A 440 -34.15 36.55 -43.36
CA GLY A 440 -34.06 36.82 -44.80
C GLY A 440 -32.64 36.86 -45.34
N ASN A 441 -32.49 37.66 -46.44
CA ASN A 441 -31.19 37.82 -47.14
C ASN A 441 -31.03 39.25 -47.65
N THR A 442 -31.46 40.25 -46.84
CA THR A 442 -31.36 41.68 -47.21
C THR A 442 -30.03 42.28 -46.76
N GLY A 443 -29.61 43.38 -47.40
CA GLY A 443 -28.34 44.03 -47.11
C GLY A 443 -27.13 43.29 -47.69
N ASN A 444 -26.02 43.29 -46.94
CA ASN A 444 -24.77 42.57 -47.36
C ASN A 444 -24.79 41.14 -46.84
N SER A 445 -25.54 40.27 -47.48
CA SER A 445 -25.70 38.87 -47.11
C SER A 445 -25.61 37.97 -48.36
N THR A 446 -24.98 36.83 -48.25
CA THR A 446 -24.75 35.87 -49.33
C THR A 446 -25.77 34.72 -49.40
N GLY A 447 -26.65 34.64 -48.39
CA GLY A 447 -27.66 33.59 -48.29
C GLY A 447 -28.56 33.81 -47.07
N THR A 448 -29.76 33.20 -47.06
CA THR A 448 -30.74 33.37 -46.00
C THR A 448 -30.22 32.90 -44.65
N HIS A 449 -30.14 33.77 -43.67
CA HIS A 449 -29.78 33.51 -42.29
C HIS A 449 -30.30 34.61 -41.37
N LEU A 450 -30.25 34.40 -40.05
CA LEU A 450 -30.41 35.45 -39.06
C LEU A 450 -29.05 35.84 -38.54
N HIS A 451 -28.62 37.08 -38.77
CA HIS A 451 -27.47 37.67 -38.10
C HIS A 451 -27.93 38.23 -36.75
N PHE A 452 -27.36 37.72 -35.67
CA PHE A 452 -27.76 38.05 -34.30
C PHE A 452 -26.59 38.56 -33.47
N GLU A 453 -26.79 39.73 -32.83
CA GLU A 453 -25.82 40.33 -31.94
C GLU A 453 -26.42 40.60 -30.55
N ILE A 454 -25.60 40.48 -29.50
CA ILE A 454 -25.87 41.10 -28.20
C ILE A 454 -24.84 42.24 -28.03
N ARG A 455 -25.28 43.39 -27.56
CA ARG A 455 -24.46 44.59 -27.50
C ARG A 455 -24.69 45.32 -26.19
N THR A 456 -23.69 46.14 -25.74
CA THR A 456 -23.80 47.02 -24.56
C THR A 456 -24.04 48.48 -24.95
N ASN A 457 -24.17 48.78 -26.26
CA ASN A 457 -24.53 50.11 -26.78
C ASN A 457 -25.17 50.03 -28.16
N THR A 458 -25.61 51.18 -28.69
CA THR A 458 -26.22 51.29 -30.01
C THR A 458 -25.21 51.51 -31.14
N SER A 459 -23.96 51.79 -30.81
CA SER A 459 -22.88 52.00 -31.82
C SER A 459 -22.47 50.71 -32.46
N GLY A 460 -21.90 50.75 -33.66
CA GLY A 460 -21.33 49.60 -34.35
C GLY A 460 -19.91 49.21 -33.87
N GLN A 461 -19.50 49.70 -32.70
CA GLN A 461 -18.11 49.48 -32.25
C GLN A 461 -17.91 48.07 -31.68
N PRO A 462 -16.89 47.32 -32.14
CA PRO A 462 -16.64 45.92 -31.78
C PRO A 462 -16.47 45.64 -30.29
N SER A 463 -15.87 46.60 -29.57
CA SER A 463 -15.56 46.46 -28.13
C SER A 463 -16.80 46.38 -27.23
N TYR A 464 -17.98 46.55 -27.78
CA TYR A 464 -19.27 46.58 -27.06
C TYR A 464 -20.22 45.45 -27.49
N ALA A 465 -19.72 44.43 -28.17
CA ALA A 465 -20.49 43.28 -28.60
C ALA A 465 -19.85 41.99 -28.02
N PRO A 466 -20.39 41.48 -26.90
CA PRO A 466 -19.98 40.17 -26.36
C PRO A 466 -20.42 39.03 -27.29
N ASN A 467 -19.82 37.83 -27.11
CA ASN A 467 -20.27 36.66 -27.84
C ASN A 467 -21.70 36.28 -27.46
N PRO A 468 -22.65 36.28 -28.41
CA PRO A 468 -24.07 35.98 -28.11
C PRO A 468 -24.26 34.60 -27.44
N LEU A 469 -23.37 33.64 -27.65
CA LEU A 469 -23.47 32.31 -27.07
C LEU A 469 -23.20 32.26 -25.54
N ASP A 470 -22.59 33.30 -25.00
CA ASP A 470 -22.37 33.41 -23.54
C ASP A 470 -23.64 33.67 -22.74
N PHE A 471 -24.77 33.90 -23.43
CA PHE A 471 -26.06 34.24 -22.85
C PHE A 471 -27.08 33.09 -22.89
N TYR A 472 -26.69 31.88 -23.40
CA TYR A 472 -27.61 30.75 -23.59
C TYR A 472 -27.17 29.45 -22.88
#